data_5cb59899ed81d06741d81ec16264f0fa
#
_entry.id   5cb59899ed81d06741d81ec16264f0fa
#
_cell.length_a   1.000
_cell.length_b   1.000
_cell.length_c   1.000
_cell.angle_alpha   90.00
_cell.angle_beta   90.00
_cell.angle_gamma   90.00
#
_symmetry.space_group_name_H-M   'P 1'
#
loop_
_entity.id
_entity.type
_entity.pdbx_description
1 polymer ?
#
loop_
_entity_poly.entity_id
_entity_poly.type
_entity_poly.pdbx_seq_one_letter_code
_entity_poly.pdbx_strand_id
1 'polypeptide(L)'
;MLNFMRFVCTRAVMALITLVLVSLVVFSLMELVPGDCAERYLAFKNTQGSSIQIANELEAERQRLGLDRPFLERWGGWIAGAFQGEFGDSCILRVNIANLLGDKFWLSLAICLAALVLAYAIAIPVGIIAAASNNAFLNNSLRIVSYLGLAMPNFLLALIIMLFATVWFGDTLTGLFSDEYRDAPWSWGKFVDLLSHAWLPILSLIHI
;
A
#
# COMPACT_ATOMS: atom_id res chain seq x y z
N MET A 1 -11.35 35.02 -4.84
CA MET A 1 -11.97 33.71 -5.16
C MET A 1 -11.56 33.18 -6.54
N LEU A 2 -11.60 34.01 -7.60
CA LEU A 2 -11.26 33.56 -8.97
C LEU A 2 -9.84 32.98 -9.10
N ASN A 3 -8.83 33.61 -8.48
CA ASN A 3 -7.44 33.14 -8.51
C ASN A 3 -7.24 31.83 -7.74
N PHE A 4 -7.97 31.61 -6.66
CA PHE A 4 -7.94 30.35 -5.91
C PHE A 4 -8.56 29.20 -6.71
N MET A 5 -9.74 29.43 -7.31
CA MET A 5 -10.37 28.43 -8.19
C MET A 5 -9.47 28.07 -9.38
N ARG A 6 -8.89 29.09 -10.03
CA ARG A 6 -7.94 28.86 -11.14
C ARG A 6 -6.74 28.03 -10.67
N PHE A 7 -6.19 28.30 -9.51
CA PHE A 7 -5.10 27.53 -8.93
C PHE A 7 -5.51 26.06 -8.69
N VAL A 8 -6.65 25.83 -8.04
CA VAL A 8 -7.16 24.48 -7.77
C VAL A 8 -7.43 23.72 -9.07
N CYS A 9 -8.12 24.33 -10.04
CA CYS A 9 -8.37 23.70 -11.33
C CYS A 9 -7.07 23.36 -12.07
N THR A 10 -6.09 24.25 -12.10
CA THR A 10 -4.80 23.96 -12.74
C THR A 10 -4.10 22.79 -12.07
N ARG A 11 -4.09 22.74 -10.74
CA ARG A 11 -3.50 21.63 -9.99
C ARG A 11 -4.23 20.31 -10.23
N ALA A 12 -5.57 20.34 -10.25
CA ALA A 12 -6.37 19.15 -10.54
C ALA A 12 -6.12 18.59 -11.96
N VAL A 13 -6.06 19.49 -12.96
CA VAL A 13 -5.75 19.08 -14.35
C VAL A 13 -4.33 18.47 -14.43
N MET A 14 -3.34 19.12 -13.84
CA MET A 14 -1.96 18.60 -13.83
C MET A 14 -1.87 17.25 -13.10
N ALA A 15 -2.55 17.11 -11.98
CA ALA A 15 -2.61 15.84 -11.26
C ALA A 15 -3.26 14.74 -12.10
N LEU A 16 -4.34 15.04 -12.80
CA LEU A 16 -5.01 14.08 -13.70
C LEU A 16 -4.09 13.64 -14.84
N ILE A 17 -3.43 14.59 -15.51
CA ILE A 17 -2.46 14.29 -16.57
C ILE A 17 -1.35 13.38 -16.02
N THR A 18 -0.80 13.72 -14.86
CA THR A 18 0.25 12.91 -14.21
C THR A 18 -0.25 11.50 -13.91
N LEU A 19 -1.46 11.34 -13.37
CA LEU A 19 -2.05 10.03 -13.09
C LEU A 19 -2.22 9.20 -14.36
N VAL A 20 -2.70 9.81 -15.44
CA VAL A 20 -2.85 9.13 -16.74
C VAL A 20 -1.49 8.68 -17.28
N LEU A 21 -0.48 9.54 -17.24
CA LEU A 21 0.87 9.18 -17.70
C LEU A 21 1.49 8.07 -16.83
N VAL A 22 1.39 8.18 -15.52
CA VAL A 22 1.89 7.15 -14.60
C VAL A 22 1.17 5.82 -14.84
N SER A 23 -0.16 5.83 -15.01
CA SER A 23 -0.92 4.61 -15.31
C SER A 23 -0.48 3.95 -16.62
N LEU A 24 -0.21 4.75 -17.66
CA LEU A 24 0.30 4.23 -18.94
C LEU A 24 1.67 3.59 -18.77
N VAL A 25 2.57 4.24 -18.02
CA VAL A 25 3.91 3.70 -17.75
C VAL A 25 3.83 2.40 -16.96
N VAL A 26 3.03 2.37 -15.89
CA VAL A 26 2.85 1.17 -15.06
C VAL A 26 2.25 0.03 -15.89
N PHE A 27 1.22 0.31 -16.69
CA PHE A 27 0.60 -0.69 -17.55
C PHE A 27 1.59 -1.24 -18.59
N SER A 28 2.42 -0.36 -19.17
CA SER A 28 3.50 -0.77 -20.09
C SER A 28 4.54 -1.64 -19.41
N LEU A 29 4.95 -1.29 -18.19
CA LEU A 29 5.91 -2.09 -17.42
C LEU A 29 5.35 -3.48 -17.08
N MET A 30 4.06 -3.58 -16.78
CA MET A 30 3.40 -4.88 -16.52
C MET A 30 3.38 -5.76 -17.77
N GLU A 31 3.24 -5.17 -18.96
CA GLU A 31 3.28 -5.89 -20.24
C GLU A 31 4.68 -6.41 -20.59
N LEU A 32 5.73 -5.71 -20.13
CA LEU A 32 7.12 -6.10 -20.36
C LEU A 32 7.58 -7.27 -19.47
N VAL A 33 6.85 -7.56 -18.39
CA VAL A 33 7.19 -8.68 -17.51
C VAL A 33 6.84 -10.00 -18.20
N PRO A 34 7.80 -10.93 -18.34
CA PRO A 34 7.55 -12.21 -18.98
C PRO A 34 6.48 -13.02 -18.21
N GLY A 35 5.61 -13.67 -18.97
CA GLY A 35 4.48 -14.43 -18.44
C GLY A 35 3.25 -13.55 -18.19
N ASP A 36 2.24 -13.76 -18.99
CA ASP A 36 0.97 -13.04 -18.86
C ASP A 36 0.09 -13.58 -17.70
N CYS A 37 -1.03 -12.92 -17.47
CA CYS A 37 -1.98 -13.28 -16.42
C CYS A 37 -2.51 -14.71 -16.57
N ALA A 38 -2.71 -15.17 -17.80
CA ALA A 38 -3.19 -16.52 -18.09
C ALA A 38 -2.12 -17.57 -17.74
N GLU A 39 -0.87 -17.35 -18.11
CA GLU A 39 0.26 -18.21 -17.76
C GLU A 39 0.43 -18.35 -16.26
N ARG A 40 0.39 -17.21 -15.52
CA ARG A 40 0.51 -17.20 -14.06
C ARG A 40 -0.63 -17.96 -13.38
N TYR A 41 -1.85 -17.82 -13.89
CA TYR A 41 -2.99 -18.56 -13.37
C TYR A 41 -2.85 -20.06 -13.57
N LEU A 42 -2.47 -20.52 -14.78
CA LEU A 42 -2.27 -21.95 -15.05
C LEU A 42 -1.11 -22.52 -14.24
N ALA A 43 -0.03 -21.76 -14.06
CA ALA A 43 1.09 -22.16 -13.20
C ALA A 43 0.64 -22.31 -11.74
N PHE A 44 -0.19 -21.39 -11.22
CA PHE A 44 -0.74 -21.48 -9.88
C PHE A 44 -1.69 -22.65 -9.70
N LYS A 45 -2.52 -22.94 -10.71
CA LYS A 45 -3.46 -24.08 -10.72
C LYS A 45 -2.76 -25.45 -10.75
N ASN A 46 -1.43 -25.50 -10.94
CA ASN A 46 -0.68 -26.75 -11.14
C ASN A 46 -1.34 -27.64 -12.22
N THR A 47 -1.67 -27.06 -13.36
CA THR A 47 -2.38 -27.75 -14.43
C THR A 47 -1.54 -28.87 -14.97
N GLN A 48 -1.95 -30.11 -14.71
CA GLN A 48 -1.34 -31.33 -15.28
C GLN A 48 -2.14 -31.72 -16.53
N GLY A 49 -1.45 -31.90 -17.64
CA GLY A 49 -2.08 -32.30 -18.89
C GLY A 49 -1.06 -32.46 -20.00
N SER A 50 -1.52 -32.92 -21.17
CA SER A 50 -0.68 -32.91 -22.36
C SER A 50 -0.37 -31.47 -22.78
N SER A 51 0.76 -31.26 -23.46
CA SER A 51 1.17 -29.94 -23.96
C SER A 51 0.07 -29.27 -24.81
N ILE A 52 -0.69 -30.04 -25.55
CA ILE A 52 -1.81 -29.55 -26.38
C ILE A 52 -2.99 -29.06 -25.50
N GLN A 53 -3.31 -29.79 -24.43
CA GLN A 53 -4.40 -29.40 -23.52
C GLN A 53 -4.03 -28.09 -22.78
N ILE A 54 -2.80 -27.99 -22.30
CA ILE A 54 -2.30 -26.77 -21.62
C ILE A 54 -2.31 -25.60 -22.59
N ALA A 55 -1.90 -25.75 -23.84
CA ALA A 55 -1.93 -24.69 -24.85
C ALA A 55 -3.37 -24.22 -25.15
N ASN A 56 -4.32 -25.12 -25.25
CA ASN A 56 -5.73 -24.78 -25.48
C ASN A 56 -6.36 -24.06 -24.27
N GLU A 57 -6.06 -24.51 -23.05
CA GLU A 57 -6.52 -23.81 -21.82
C GLU A 57 -5.90 -22.42 -21.72
N LEU A 58 -4.63 -22.27 -22.09
CA LEU A 58 -3.94 -20.98 -22.08
C LEU A 58 -4.58 -20.00 -23.06
N GLU A 59 -4.85 -20.43 -24.28
CA GLU A 59 -5.50 -19.58 -25.28
C GLU A 59 -6.92 -19.19 -24.89
N ALA A 60 -7.71 -20.13 -24.38
CA ALA A 60 -9.04 -19.85 -23.86
C ALA A 60 -9.01 -18.83 -22.70
N GLU A 61 -8.01 -18.93 -21.82
CA GLU A 61 -7.86 -18.00 -20.71
C GLU A 61 -7.40 -16.61 -21.18
N ARG A 62 -6.53 -16.52 -22.19
CA ARG A 62 -6.11 -15.26 -22.82
C ARG A 62 -7.30 -14.54 -23.45
N GLN A 63 -8.16 -15.26 -24.19
CA GLN A 63 -9.38 -14.72 -24.79
C GLN A 63 -10.37 -14.26 -23.72
N ARG A 64 -10.56 -15.03 -22.64
CA ARG A 64 -11.43 -14.68 -21.52
C ARG A 64 -11.00 -13.39 -20.83
N LEU A 65 -9.70 -13.19 -20.69
CA LEU A 65 -9.11 -12.01 -20.05
C LEU A 65 -8.93 -10.83 -21.04
N GLY A 66 -9.23 -11.04 -22.33
CA GLY A 66 -9.05 -10.03 -23.38
C GLY A 66 -7.60 -9.64 -23.61
N LEU A 67 -6.64 -10.52 -23.30
CA LEU A 67 -5.21 -10.29 -23.48
C LEU A 67 -4.78 -10.28 -24.95
N ASP A 68 -5.63 -10.80 -25.83
CA ASP A 68 -5.48 -10.80 -27.28
C ASP A 68 -5.74 -9.42 -27.91
N ARG A 69 -6.34 -8.49 -27.16
CA ARG A 69 -6.66 -7.14 -27.67
C ARG A 69 -5.43 -6.24 -27.69
N PRO A 70 -5.42 -5.23 -28.59
CA PRO A 70 -4.33 -4.27 -28.64
C PRO A 70 -4.09 -3.56 -27.31
N PHE A 71 -2.84 -3.27 -26.98
CA PHE A 71 -2.42 -2.65 -25.72
C PHE A 71 -3.23 -1.41 -25.34
N LEU A 72 -3.42 -0.47 -26.28
CA LEU A 72 -4.14 0.78 -26.00
C LEU A 72 -5.63 0.55 -25.70
N GLU A 73 -6.24 -0.47 -26.30
CA GLU A 73 -7.63 -0.84 -26.03
C GLU A 73 -7.77 -1.41 -24.62
N ARG A 74 -6.86 -2.29 -24.21
CA ARG A 74 -6.82 -2.85 -22.86
C ARG A 74 -6.58 -1.78 -21.80
N TRP A 75 -5.61 -0.89 -22.03
CA TRP A 75 -5.32 0.21 -21.14
C TRP A 75 -6.50 1.20 -21.05
N GLY A 76 -7.06 1.59 -22.19
CA GLY A 76 -8.22 2.48 -22.22
C GLY A 76 -9.45 1.89 -21.55
N GLY A 77 -9.72 0.60 -21.76
CA GLY A 77 -10.78 -0.14 -21.08
C GLY A 77 -10.58 -0.18 -19.58
N TRP A 78 -9.36 -0.41 -19.11
CA TRP A 78 -9.02 -0.41 -17.69
C TRP A 78 -9.22 0.99 -17.06
N ILE A 79 -8.76 2.06 -17.74
CA ILE A 79 -8.99 3.43 -17.26
C ILE A 79 -10.50 3.75 -17.18
N ALA A 80 -11.27 3.39 -18.21
CA ALA A 80 -12.71 3.62 -18.22
C ALA A 80 -13.40 2.85 -17.07
N GLY A 81 -13.03 1.60 -16.84
CA GLY A 81 -13.52 0.79 -15.72
C GLY A 81 -13.14 1.39 -14.36
N ALA A 82 -11.92 1.88 -14.20
CA ALA A 82 -11.47 2.50 -12.96
C ALA A 82 -12.34 3.71 -12.56
N PHE A 83 -12.80 4.52 -13.51
CA PHE A 83 -13.72 5.62 -13.24
C PHE A 83 -15.13 5.15 -12.80
N GLN A 84 -15.47 3.90 -13.07
CA GLN A 84 -16.74 3.26 -12.68
C GLN A 84 -16.58 2.42 -11.39
N GLY A 85 -15.36 2.37 -10.83
CA GLY A 85 -15.02 1.53 -9.67
C GLY A 85 -14.74 0.07 -10.03
N GLU A 86 -14.61 -0.24 -11.32
CA GLU A 86 -14.30 -1.57 -11.83
C GLU A 86 -12.80 -1.67 -12.09
N PHE A 87 -12.07 -2.28 -11.16
CA PHE A 87 -10.61 -2.47 -11.26
C PHE A 87 -10.23 -3.81 -11.89
N GLY A 88 -11.22 -4.59 -12.33
CA GLY A 88 -11.04 -5.93 -12.86
C GLY A 88 -10.90 -6.99 -11.78
N ASP A 89 -10.54 -8.19 -12.21
CA ASP A 89 -10.38 -9.35 -11.33
C ASP A 89 -8.90 -9.70 -11.12
N SER A 90 -8.60 -10.22 -9.94
CA SER A 90 -7.27 -10.76 -9.64
C SER A 90 -6.96 -11.96 -10.54
N CYS A 91 -5.80 -11.95 -11.18
CA CYS A 91 -5.33 -13.03 -12.04
C CYS A 91 -5.34 -14.39 -11.36
N ILE A 92 -4.88 -14.44 -10.11
CA ILE A 92 -4.66 -15.69 -9.37
C ILE A 92 -5.91 -16.06 -8.55
N LEU A 93 -6.45 -15.10 -7.79
CA LEU A 93 -7.55 -15.35 -6.85
C LEU A 93 -8.92 -15.35 -7.50
N ARG A 94 -9.05 -14.81 -8.72
CA ARG A 94 -10.31 -14.67 -9.47
C ARG A 94 -11.43 -13.98 -8.69
N VAL A 95 -11.05 -13.04 -7.82
CA VAL A 95 -11.97 -12.20 -7.09
C VAL A 95 -11.83 -10.76 -7.58
N ASN A 96 -12.92 -10.00 -7.50
CA ASN A 96 -12.92 -8.60 -7.89
C ASN A 96 -11.93 -7.81 -7.04
N ILE A 97 -11.06 -7.04 -7.69
CA ILE A 97 -10.00 -6.25 -7.04
C ILE A 97 -10.58 -5.18 -6.13
N ALA A 98 -11.73 -4.58 -6.49
CA ALA A 98 -12.39 -3.60 -5.64
C ALA A 98 -12.76 -4.16 -4.26
N ASN A 99 -13.27 -5.39 -4.22
CA ASN A 99 -13.58 -6.07 -2.96
C ASN A 99 -12.31 -6.41 -2.17
N LEU A 100 -11.25 -6.82 -2.88
CA LEU A 100 -9.98 -7.15 -2.23
C LEU A 100 -9.29 -5.92 -1.63
N LEU A 101 -9.43 -4.76 -2.28
CA LEU A 101 -8.82 -3.50 -1.85
C LEU A 101 -9.66 -2.77 -0.79
N GLY A 102 -11.00 -2.91 -0.82
CA GLY A 102 -11.90 -2.09 -0.02
C GLY A 102 -11.56 -2.06 1.45
N ASP A 103 -11.53 -3.20 2.10
CA ASP A 103 -11.23 -3.30 3.53
C ASP A 103 -9.79 -2.91 3.86
N LYS A 104 -8.83 -3.32 3.02
CA LYS A 104 -7.41 -3.02 3.21
C LYS A 104 -7.09 -1.54 3.01
N PHE A 105 -7.77 -0.89 2.06
CA PHE A 105 -7.60 0.54 1.80
C PHE A 105 -8.00 1.38 3.02
N TRP A 106 -9.18 1.15 3.57
CA TRP A 106 -9.67 1.91 4.73
C TRP A 106 -8.81 1.69 5.96
N LEU A 107 -8.37 0.46 6.18
CA LEU A 107 -7.48 0.13 7.30
C LEU A 107 -6.11 0.82 7.15
N SER A 108 -5.51 0.76 5.96
CA SER A 108 -4.23 1.44 5.68
C SER A 108 -4.36 2.95 5.81
N LEU A 109 -5.45 3.53 5.31
CA LEU A 109 -5.72 4.97 5.45
C LEU A 109 -5.84 5.38 6.92
N ALA A 110 -6.56 4.59 7.73
CA ALA A 110 -6.71 4.86 9.15
C ALA A 110 -5.36 4.83 9.89
N ILE A 111 -4.51 3.83 9.60
CA ILE A 111 -3.17 3.73 10.20
C ILE A 111 -2.28 4.89 9.77
N CYS A 112 -2.28 5.27 8.49
CA CYS A 112 -1.51 6.40 7.98
C CYS A 112 -1.97 7.72 8.62
N LEU A 113 -3.28 7.94 8.77
CA LEU A 113 -3.81 9.13 9.44
C LEU A 113 -3.46 9.13 10.92
N ALA A 114 -3.56 8.00 11.60
CA ALA A 114 -3.16 7.89 13.01
C ALA A 114 -1.66 8.20 13.20
N ALA A 115 -0.80 7.65 12.34
CA ALA A 115 0.62 7.93 12.35
C ALA A 115 0.91 9.41 12.09
N LEU A 116 0.23 10.03 11.11
CA LEU A 116 0.35 11.45 10.80
C LEU A 116 -0.03 12.36 11.98
N VAL A 117 -1.20 12.10 12.58
CA VAL A 117 -1.68 12.86 13.74
C VAL A 117 -0.70 12.73 14.91
N LEU A 118 -0.22 11.53 15.18
CA LEU A 118 0.72 11.29 16.27
C LEU A 118 2.10 11.92 15.99
N ALA A 119 2.57 11.86 14.73
CA ALA A 119 3.81 12.54 14.33
C ALA A 119 3.73 14.05 14.58
N TYR A 120 2.65 14.71 14.18
CA TYR A 120 2.46 16.14 14.44
C TYR A 120 2.27 16.44 15.93
N ALA A 121 1.55 15.59 16.67
CA ALA A 121 1.36 15.74 18.10
C ALA A 121 2.69 15.71 18.89
N ILE A 122 3.69 15.00 18.38
CA ILE A 122 5.03 14.93 18.96
C ILE A 122 5.94 16.04 18.38
N ALA A 123 5.97 16.19 17.06
CA ALA A 123 6.89 17.08 16.38
C ALA A 123 6.66 18.56 16.72
N ILE A 124 5.38 18.99 16.82
CA ILE A 124 5.06 20.40 17.11
C ILE A 124 5.55 20.81 18.50
N PRO A 125 5.22 20.11 19.61
CA PRO A 125 5.75 20.47 20.93
C PRO A 125 7.27 20.41 21.01
N VAL A 126 7.88 19.37 20.43
CA VAL A 126 9.34 19.21 20.40
C VAL A 126 9.98 20.36 19.63
N GLY A 127 9.43 20.73 18.47
CA GLY A 127 9.90 21.87 17.69
C GLY A 127 9.79 23.20 18.42
N ILE A 128 8.69 23.44 19.13
CA ILE A 128 8.50 24.64 19.97
C ILE A 128 9.52 24.68 21.11
N ILE A 129 9.72 23.57 21.82
CA ILE A 129 10.70 23.47 22.90
C ILE A 129 12.11 23.72 22.37
N ALA A 130 12.48 23.14 21.24
CA ALA A 130 13.78 23.34 20.62
C ALA A 130 14.00 24.81 20.20
N ALA A 131 12.96 25.46 19.65
CA ALA A 131 13.05 26.86 19.22
C ALA A 131 13.10 27.85 20.40
N ALA A 132 12.38 27.56 21.48
CA ALA A 132 12.29 28.43 22.64
C ALA A 132 13.44 28.21 23.64
N SER A 133 14.14 27.10 23.60
CA SER A 133 15.17 26.76 24.57
C SER A 133 16.52 27.36 24.20
N ASN A 134 17.15 28.03 25.18
CA ASN A 134 18.53 28.49 25.08
C ASN A 134 19.55 27.44 25.59
N ASN A 135 19.08 26.24 25.93
CA ASN A 135 19.94 25.17 26.40
C ASN A 135 20.60 24.43 25.22
N ALA A 136 21.88 24.71 25.01
CA ALA A 136 22.66 24.08 23.93
C ALA A 136 22.69 22.55 23.98
N PHE A 137 22.71 21.95 25.18
CA PHE A 137 22.71 20.50 25.35
C PHE A 137 21.37 19.90 24.85
N LEU A 138 20.25 20.47 25.28
CA LEU A 138 18.92 20.03 24.85
C LEU A 138 18.77 20.13 23.32
N ASN A 139 19.12 21.29 22.76
CA ASN A 139 18.99 21.52 21.31
C ASN A 139 19.89 20.60 20.50
N ASN A 140 21.10 20.34 20.98
CA ASN A 140 22.02 19.43 20.30
C ASN A 140 21.54 17.96 20.38
N SER A 141 21.00 17.54 21.53
CA SER A 141 20.44 16.20 21.72
C SER A 141 19.21 15.97 20.81
N LEU A 142 18.29 16.92 20.75
CA LEU A 142 17.12 16.85 19.87
C LEU A 142 17.55 16.77 18.39
N ARG A 143 18.57 17.53 18.00
CA ARG A 143 19.13 17.49 16.64
C ARG A 143 19.74 16.14 16.31
N ILE A 144 20.52 15.55 17.21
CA ILE A 144 21.12 14.22 17.04
C ILE A 144 20.02 13.15 16.87
N VAL A 145 19.03 13.16 17.75
CA VAL A 145 17.89 12.23 17.68
C VAL A 145 17.14 12.35 16.34
N SER A 146 16.89 13.60 15.90
CA SER A 146 16.24 13.85 14.61
C SER A 146 17.06 13.33 13.42
N TYR A 147 18.38 13.53 13.44
CA TYR A 147 19.24 13.00 12.37
C TYR A 147 19.34 11.49 12.38
N LEU A 148 19.35 10.85 13.56
CA LEU A 148 19.32 9.39 13.66
C LEU A 148 17.99 8.83 13.10
N GLY A 149 16.86 9.48 13.39
CA GLY A 149 15.57 9.11 12.80
C GLY A 149 15.59 9.20 11.28
N LEU A 150 16.05 10.32 10.71
CA LEU A 150 16.13 10.50 9.27
C LEU A 150 17.13 9.57 8.57
N ALA A 151 18.19 9.14 9.27
CA ALA A 151 19.21 8.27 8.71
C ALA A 151 18.77 6.80 8.56
N MET A 152 17.75 6.38 9.31
CA MET A 152 17.26 5.00 9.28
C MET A 152 16.05 4.84 8.34
N PRO A 153 16.08 3.90 7.38
CA PRO A 153 14.90 3.56 6.61
C PRO A 153 13.78 3.01 7.52
N ASN A 154 12.54 3.44 7.29
CA ASN A 154 11.38 3.06 8.12
C ASN A 154 11.22 1.55 8.29
N PHE A 155 11.37 0.80 7.18
CA PHE A 155 11.26 -0.65 7.23
C PHE A 155 12.35 -1.29 8.09
N LEU A 156 13.56 -0.71 8.14
CA LEU A 156 14.65 -1.21 8.97
C LEU A 156 14.33 -1.04 10.46
N LEU A 157 13.79 0.10 10.85
CA LEU A 157 13.34 0.33 12.22
C LEU A 157 12.23 -0.66 12.61
N ALA A 158 11.24 -0.87 11.73
CA ALA A 158 10.19 -1.86 11.96
C ALA A 158 10.74 -3.27 12.16
N LEU A 159 11.70 -3.68 11.31
CA LEU A 159 12.36 -5.00 11.43
C LEU A 159 13.14 -5.15 12.72
N ILE A 160 13.88 -4.12 13.14
CA ILE A 160 14.62 -4.13 14.40
C ILE A 160 13.67 -4.27 15.58
N ILE A 161 12.59 -3.48 15.64
CA ILE A 161 11.60 -3.56 16.72
C ILE A 161 10.93 -4.94 16.73
N MET A 162 10.56 -5.46 15.55
CA MET A 162 9.96 -6.80 15.43
C MET A 162 10.91 -7.90 15.92
N LEU A 163 12.20 -7.80 15.58
CA LEU A 163 13.23 -8.74 16.06
C LEU A 163 13.34 -8.69 17.58
N PHE A 164 13.42 -7.50 18.18
CA PHE A 164 13.46 -7.34 19.62
C PHE A 164 12.21 -7.90 20.31
N ALA A 165 11.03 -7.63 19.75
CA ALA A 165 9.77 -8.15 20.29
C ALA A 165 9.74 -9.69 20.25
N THR A 166 10.18 -10.29 19.16
CA THR A 166 10.23 -11.75 19.01
C THR A 166 11.25 -12.39 19.98
N VAL A 167 12.45 -11.79 20.12
CA VAL A 167 13.51 -12.36 20.96
C VAL A 167 13.21 -12.22 22.46
N TRP A 168 12.62 -11.10 22.88
CA TRP A 168 12.44 -10.81 24.31
C TRP A 168 11.06 -11.17 24.85
N PHE A 169 10.02 -11.09 24.01
CA PHE A 169 8.64 -11.37 24.43
C PHE A 169 8.09 -12.67 23.85
N GLY A 170 8.78 -13.28 22.87
CA GLY A 170 8.33 -14.50 22.21
C GLY A 170 7.15 -14.31 21.24
N ASP A 171 6.66 -13.08 21.09
CA ASP A 171 5.54 -12.75 20.23
C ASP A 171 6.00 -12.41 18.81
N THR A 172 5.47 -13.13 17.84
CA THR A 172 5.63 -12.79 16.43
C THR A 172 4.61 -11.70 16.05
N LEU A 173 4.99 -10.45 16.18
CA LEU A 173 4.17 -9.29 15.78
C LEU A 173 4.10 -9.18 14.24
N THR A 174 3.63 -10.23 13.59
CA THR A 174 3.46 -10.29 12.15
C THR A 174 2.02 -9.98 11.78
N GLY A 175 1.80 -8.85 11.12
CA GLY A 175 0.46 -8.43 10.68
C GLY A 175 -0.20 -7.41 11.61
N LEU A 176 -1.44 -7.05 11.27
CA LEU A 176 -2.25 -6.07 11.99
C LEU A 176 -3.27 -6.70 12.92
N PHE A 177 -3.43 -8.02 12.84
CA PHE A 177 -4.38 -8.80 13.63
C PHE A 177 -3.75 -10.13 14.01
N SER A 178 -4.13 -10.63 15.20
CA SER A 178 -3.89 -12.02 15.56
C SER A 178 -4.66 -12.98 14.63
N ASP A 179 -4.26 -14.24 14.60
CA ASP A 179 -4.89 -15.25 13.72
C ASP A 179 -6.38 -15.40 13.97
N GLU A 180 -6.82 -15.22 15.22
CA GLU A 180 -8.23 -15.29 15.64
C GLU A 180 -9.07 -14.16 15.01
N TYR A 181 -8.51 -12.95 14.89
CA TYR A 181 -9.24 -11.76 14.43
C TYR A 181 -9.00 -11.41 12.96
N ARG A 182 -8.11 -12.10 12.27
CA ARG A 182 -7.75 -11.79 10.88
C ARG A 182 -8.97 -11.75 9.96
N ASP A 183 -9.79 -12.81 9.98
CA ASP A 183 -10.97 -12.96 9.13
C ASP A 183 -12.29 -12.77 9.90
N ALA A 184 -12.24 -12.42 11.18
CA ALA A 184 -13.40 -12.17 12.00
C ALA A 184 -14.13 -10.88 11.58
N PRO A 185 -15.47 -10.78 11.76
CA PRO A 185 -16.20 -9.54 11.56
C PRO A 185 -15.74 -8.46 12.54
N TRP A 186 -15.96 -7.19 12.19
CA TRP A 186 -15.61 -6.07 13.05
C TRP A 186 -16.34 -6.15 14.38
N SER A 187 -15.58 -6.09 15.47
CA SER A 187 -16.04 -6.15 16.86
C SER A 187 -15.14 -5.30 17.75
N TRP A 188 -15.57 -5.05 18.98
CA TRP A 188 -14.72 -4.35 19.95
C TRP A 188 -13.42 -5.12 20.23
N GLY A 189 -13.49 -6.47 20.30
CA GLY A 189 -12.30 -7.32 20.43
C GLY A 189 -11.32 -7.15 19.28
N LYS A 190 -11.80 -7.15 18.03
CA LYS A 190 -10.98 -6.91 16.84
C LYS A 190 -10.35 -5.52 16.84
N PHE A 191 -11.05 -4.50 17.33
CA PHE A 191 -10.50 -3.16 17.46
C PHE A 191 -9.37 -3.09 18.49
N VAL A 192 -9.53 -3.72 19.65
CA VAL A 192 -8.48 -3.80 20.68
C VAL A 192 -7.28 -4.60 20.17
N ASP A 193 -7.51 -5.70 19.47
CA ASP A 193 -6.47 -6.50 18.84
C ASP A 193 -5.71 -5.68 17.78
N LEU A 194 -6.40 -4.91 16.94
CA LEU A 194 -5.78 -3.97 16.01
C LEU A 194 -4.86 -2.98 16.74
N LEU A 195 -5.31 -2.37 17.82
CA LEU A 195 -4.49 -1.42 18.58
C LEU A 195 -3.23 -2.07 19.18
N SER A 196 -3.34 -3.34 19.61
CA SER A 196 -2.21 -4.09 20.14
C SER A 196 -1.16 -4.46 19.09
N HIS A 197 -1.50 -4.43 17.80
CA HIS A 197 -0.58 -4.72 16.69
C HIS A 197 -0.18 -3.47 15.90
N ALA A 198 -1.07 -2.49 15.81
CA ALA A 198 -0.88 -1.29 14.98
C ALA A 198 0.22 -0.34 15.51
N TRP A 199 0.58 -0.41 16.79
CA TRP A 199 1.61 0.46 17.36
C TRP A 199 2.97 0.33 16.66
N LEU A 200 3.33 -0.87 16.20
CA LEU A 200 4.60 -1.12 15.52
C LEU A 200 4.68 -0.41 14.15
N PRO A 201 3.74 -0.59 13.20
CA PRO A 201 3.76 0.17 11.97
C PRO A 201 3.59 1.68 12.19
N ILE A 202 2.77 2.09 13.16
CA ILE A 202 2.61 3.51 13.50
C ILE A 202 3.95 4.07 13.98
N LEU A 203 4.64 3.41 14.90
CA LEU A 203 5.93 3.86 15.42
C LEU A 203 7.00 3.92 14.33
N SER A 204 7.00 2.96 13.40
CA SER A 204 7.94 2.97 12.27
C SER A 204 7.68 4.11 11.29
N LEU A 205 6.44 4.57 11.16
CA LEU A 205 6.06 5.69 10.29
C LEU A 205 6.31 7.07 10.92
N ILE A 206 6.20 7.17 12.24
CA ILE A 206 6.31 8.45 12.97
C ILE A 206 7.73 9.01 12.94
N HIS A 207 8.75 8.17 12.90
CA HIS A 207 10.13 8.64 13.07
C HIS A 207 10.69 9.42 11.87
N ILE A 208 9.91 9.50 10.77
CA ILE A 208 10.21 10.38 9.63
C ILE A 208 9.93 11.83 10.00
#